data_abb130f769f32153643a8ce70d2c23f6
#
_entry.id   abb130f769f32153643a8ce70d2c23f6
#
_cell.length_a   1.000
_cell.length_b   1.000
_cell.length_c   1.000
_cell.angle_alpha   90.00
_cell.angle_beta   90.00
_cell.angle_gamma   90.00
#
_symmetry.space_group_name_H-M   'P 1'
#
loop_
_entity.id
_entity.type
_entity.pdbx_description
1 polymer ?
#
loop_
_entity_poly.entity_id
_entity_poly.type
_entity_poly.pdbx_seq_one_letter_code
_entity_poly.pdbx_strand_id
1 'polypeptide(L)'
;MDKRNLVTGVLCAIAAIGASAAMTKVVPAPAGSPAPHAAVAPSAEPTTSSTSLPQSAKQPQLDAPRTPAPGTPAAFTGALFEGGVQGSHFCTATVVQSPGRNLVVTAGHCLLAGKPTGKGAVFAPAYTGGTTPYGTWKIEEVFEDPRWDEGADDDYDLAFVRLAPDASGRNIEDVTGGAPLDTTGRAGEQVTVTGYPADRKVPRTCTATAVRETPTRQRFDCADFPSGTSGSAWIARDGRIIGILTGGDTDDVSTSTVLGDYAATLYAKATATGG
;
A
#
# COMPACT_ATOMS: atom_id res chain seq x y z
N MET A 1 -8.24 29.88 -49.86
CA MET A 1 -8.23 31.14 -49.09
C MET A 1 -7.43 30.90 -47.85
N ASP A 2 -6.26 31.50 -47.86
CA ASP A 2 -5.17 31.32 -46.89
C ASP A 2 -5.40 32.20 -45.67
N LYS A 3 -5.29 31.66 -44.47
CA LYS A 3 -5.19 32.47 -43.25
C LYS A 3 -4.10 31.89 -42.33
N ARG A 4 -2.92 32.45 -42.49
CA ARG A 4 -1.79 32.38 -41.57
C ARG A 4 -2.21 33.02 -40.22
N ASN A 5 -2.07 32.31 -39.11
CA ASN A 5 -2.14 32.91 -37.78
C ASN A 5 -0.74 32.95 -37.17
N LEU A 6 -0.38 34.16 -36.80
CA LEU A 6 0.85 34.63 -36.14
C LEU A 6 1.01 33.95 -34.76
N VAL A 7 2.19 33.39 -34.52
CA VAL A 7 2.65 33.01 -33.19
C VAL A 7 3.35 34.23 -32.56
N THR A 8 2.78 34.77 -31.52
CA THR A 8 3.39 35.81 -30.71
C THR A 8 4.16 35.14 -29.56
N GLY A 9 5.49 35.21 -29.64
CA GLY A 9 6.38 34.78 -28.57
C GLY A 9 6.41 35.76 -27.42
N VAL A 10 6.22 35.27 -26.20
CA VAL A 10 6.47 36.02 -24.96
C VAL A 10 7.79 35.53 -24.38
N LEU A 11 8.80 36.42 -24.40
CA LEU A 11 10.05 36.25 -23.66
C LEU A 11 9.77 36.56 -22.16
N CYS A 12 9.94 35.61 -21.29
CA CYS A 12 10.06 35.86 -19.86
C CYS A 12 11.53 35.92 -19.44
N ALA A 13 11.94 37.08 -18.92
CA ALA A 13 13.25 37.35 -18.39
C ALA A 13 13.44 36.63 -17.03
N ILE A 14 14.57 35.93 -16.90
CA ILE A 14 14.99 35.31 -15.65
C ILE A 14 15.76 36.34 -14.83
N ALA A 15 15.23 36.75 -13.68
CA ALA A 15 15.93 37.53 -12.69
C ALA A 15 16.63 36.56 -11.71
N ALA A 16 17.97 36.59 -11.70
CA ALA A 16 18.79 35.87 -10.74
C ALA A 16 18.84 36.69 -9.43
N ILE A 17 18.33 36.11 -8.34
CA ILE A 17 18.49 36.65 -6.98
C ILE A 17 19.59 35.83 -6.29
N GLY A 18 20.73 36.50 -5.99
CA GLY A 18 21.83 35.91 -5.24
C GLY A 18 21.49 35.76 -3.76
N ALA A 19 21.67 34.55 -3.23
CA ALA A 19 21.60 34.27 -1.80
C ALA A 19 23.00 34.31 -1.19
N SER A 20 23.23 35.25 -0.26
CA SER A 20 24.45 35.37 0.55
C SER A 20 24.43 34.31 1.66
N ALA A 21 25.42 33.42 1.68
CA ALA A 21 25.65 32.48 2.76
C ALA A 21 26.32 33.16 3.95
N ALA A 22 25.66 33.22 5.09
CA ALA A 22 26.23 33.60 6.38
C ALA A 22 26.91 32.39 7.03
N MET A 23 28.24 32.41 7.14
CA MET A 23 29.02 31.43 7.90
C MET A 23 28.93 31.73 9.40
N THR A 24 28.31 30.87 10.17
CA THR A 24 28.40 30.86 11.63
C THR A 24 29.62 30.06 12.09
N LYS A 25 30.52 30.71 12.80
CA LYS A 25 31.70 30.11 13.43
C LYS A 25 31.25 29.27 14.63
N VAL A 26 31.61 28.01 14.62
CA VAL A 26 31.50 27.09 15.77
C VAL A 26 32.72 27.32 16.67
N VAL A 27 32.45 27.67 17.94
CA VAL A 27 33.48 27.78 19.00
C VAL A 27 33.58 26.43 19.72
N PRO A 28 34.77 25.80 19.89
CA PRO A 28 34.89 24.58 20.67
C PRO A 28 34.92 24.90 22.18
N ALA A 29 34.24 24.03 22.95
CA ALA A 29 34.23 24.06 24.42
C ALA A 29 35.52 23.47 25.01
N PRO A 30 35.98 23.93 26.20
CA PRO A 30 37.23 23.49 26.82
C PRO A 30 37.10 22.12 27.50
N ALA A 31 38.18 21.35 27.43
CA ALA A 31 38.37 20.06 28.06
C ALA A 31 38.39 20.15 29.60
N GLY A 32 37.59 19.36 30.28
CA GLY A 32 37.58 19.20 31.73
C GLY A 32 38.63 18.20 32.22
N SER A 33 39.34 18.55 33.30
CA SER A 33 40.39 17.78 33.96
C SER A 33 39.89 16.50 34.65
N PRO A 34 40.79 15.52 34.90
CA PRO A 34 40.42 14.24 35.46
C PRO A 34 40.34 14.28 37.00
N ALA A 35 39.38 13.51 37.56
CA ALA A 35 39.21 13.29 38.99
C ALA A 35 40.10 12.11 39.50
N PRO A 36 40.43 12.11 40.80
CA PRO A 36 41.49 11.25 41.33
C PRO A 36 41.04 9.82 41.67
N HIS A 37 42.03 8.91 41.57
CA HIS A 37 41.93 7.50 41.93
C HIS A 37 41.54 7.24 43.38
N ALA A 38 40.57 6.36 43.62
CA ALA A 38 40.32 5.77 44.93
C ALA A 38 40.86 4.32 44.97
N ALA A 39 41.38 4.00 46.17
CA ALA A 39 42.23 2.86 46.43
C ALA A 39 41.49 1.49 46.42
N VAL A 40 42.25 0.48 46.07
CA VAL A 40 41.94 -0.95 46.06
C VAL A 40 41.93 -1.50 47.48
N ALA A 41 40.92 -2.27 47.85
CA ALA A 41 40.89 -3.17 49.01
C ALA A 41 40.72 -4.64 48.51
N PRO A 42 41.30 -5.65 49.21
CA PRO A 42 41.54 -6.96 48.64
C PRO A 42 40.43 -7.98 48.82
N SER A 43 40.34 -8.79 47.81
CA SER A 43 39.86 -10.17 47.65
C SER A 43 39.18 -10.88 48.83
N ALA A 44 37.97 -11.37 48.58
CA ALA A 44 37.49 -12.61 49.14
C ALA A 44 37.02 -13.52 47.99
N GLU A 45 37.59 -14.72 47.91
CA GLU A 45 37.17 -15.77 46.98
C GLU A 45 35.73 -16.24 47.29
N PRO A 46 34.88 -16.42 46.31
CA PRO A 46 33.66 -17.20 46.49
C PRO A 46 33.81 -18.60 45.89
N THR A 47 33.51 -19.54 46.74
CA THR A 47 33.26 -20.95 46.53
C THR A 47 32.44 -21.23 45.27
N THR A 48 32.97 -22.09 44.42
CA THR A 48 32.27 -22.61 43.21
C THR A 48 31.12 -23.50 43.61
N SER A 49 29.92 -22.96 43.56
CA SER A 49 28.67 -23.75 43.45
C SER A 49 28.30 -23.86 41.97
N SER A 50 28.49 -25.05 41.39
CA SER A 50 28.01 -25.40 40.05
C SER A 50 26.48 -25.43 40.07
N THR A 51 25.87 -24.33 39.73
CA THR A 51 24.45 -24.28 39.38
C THR A 51 24.34 -24.62 37.89
N SER A 52 23.81 -25.80 37.61
CA SER A 52 23.42 -26.22 36.27
C SER A 52 22.48 -25.18 35.64
N LEU A 53 22.90 -24.58 34.56
CA LEU A 53 22.05 -23.68 33.75
C LEU A 53 20.79 -24.44 33.30
N PRO A 54 19.61 -23.85 33.41
CA PRO A 54 18.42 -24.46 32.85
C PRO A 54 18.60 -24.57 31.32
N GLN A 55 18.31 -25.76 30.79
CA GLN A 55 18.30 -26.05 29.35
C GLN A 55 17.51 -24.95 28.61
N SER A 56 18.15 -24.43 27.59
CA SER A 56 17.60 -23.46 26.66
C SER A 56 16.18 -23.87 26.26
N ALA A 57 15.20 -23.06 26.62
CA ALA A 57 13.84 -23.22 26.15
C ALA A 57 13.89 -23.24 24.62
N LYS A 58 13.38 -24.32 24.03
CA LYS A 58 13.27 -24.48 22.58
C LYS A 58 12.58 -23.22 22.04
N GLN A 59 13.30 -22.40 21.27
CA GLN A 59 12.70 -21.25 20.57
C GLN A 59 11.48 -21.74 19.81
N PRO A 60 10.34 -21.02 19.86
CA PRO A 60 9.22 -21.37 19.03
C PRO A 60 9.70 -21.43 17.59
N GLN A 61 9.60 -22.59 16.98
CA GLN A 61 9.89 -22.78 15.57
C GLN A 61 8.84 -21.91 14.87
N LEU A 62 9.28 -20.85 14.16
CA LEU A 62 8.39 -20.06 13.31
C LEU A 62 7.76 -21.04 12.33
N ASP A 63 6.48 -21.30 12.50
CA ASP A 63 5.71 -22.12 11.56
C ASP A 63 5.90 -21.57 10.15
N ALA A 64 6.10 -22.45 9.18
CA ALA A 64 6.14 -22.04 7.77
C ALA A 64 4.85 -21.25 7.44
N PRO A 65 4.94 -20.19 6.61
CA PRO A 65 3.79 -19.39 6.25
C PRO A 65 2.67 -20.27 5.74
N ARG A 66 1.52 -20.27 6.44
CA ARG A 66 0.35 -21.04 6.03
C ARG A 66 -0.40 -20.25 4.96
N THR A 67 -0.85 -20.94 3.91
CA THR A 67 -1.76 -20.36 2.93
C THR A 67 -3.03 -19.89 3.64
N PRO A 68 -3.42 -18.59 3.55
CA PRO A 68 -4.68 -18.12 4.13
C PRO A 68 -5.87 -18.86 3.55
N ALA A 69 -6.90 -19.09 4.37
CA ALA A 69 -8.12 -19.75 3.89
C ALA A 69 -8.87 -18.85 2.90
N PRO A 70 -9.45 -19.40 1.81
CA PRO A 70 -10.32 -18.65 0.90
C PRO A 70 -11.45 -17.94 1.66
N GLY A 71 -11.85 -16.75 1.19
CA GLY A 71 -12.89 -15.94 1.84
C GLY A 71 -12.37 -15.05 2.98
N THR A 72 -11.08 -15.10 3.30
CA THR A 72 -10.47 -14.20 4.30
C THR A 72 -9.80 -12.98 3.63
N PRO A 73 -9.73 -11.82 4.29
CA PRO A 73 -9.01 -10.65 3.77
C PRO A 73 -7.57 -10.98 3.33
N ALA A 74 -6.88 -11.81 4.08
CA ALA A 74 -5.53 -12.26 3.75
C ALA A 74 -5.45 -13.12 2.47
N ALA A 75 -6.53 -13.79 2.07
CA ALA A 75 -6.57 -14.60 0.85
C ALA A 75 -6.83 -13.74 -0.40
N PHE A 76 -7.73 -12.77 -0.31
CA PHE A 76 -8.17 -11.98 -1.45
C PHE A 76 -7.50 -10.61 -1.58
N THR A 77 -6.58 -10.24 -0.65
CA THR A 77 -5.69 -9.08 -0.80
C THR A 77 -4.32 -9.55 -1.29
N GLY A 78 -3.69 -8.81 -2.19
CA GLY A 78 -2.43 -9.20 -2.80
C GLY A 78 -1.63 -8.04 -3.35
N ALA A 79 -0.42 -8.34 -3.81
CA ALA A 79 0.50 -7.38 -4.40
C ALA A 79 0.37 -7.32 -5.92
N LEU A 80 0.57 -6.12 -6.48
CA LEU A 80 0.69 -5.87 -7.92
C LEU A 80 2.17 -5.83 -8.31
N PHE A 81 2.56 -6.64 -9.29
CA PHE A 81 3.93 -6.77 -9.77
C PHE A 81 4.07 -6.30 -11.21
N GLU A 82 5.19 -5.67 -11.51
CA GLU A 82 5.61 -5.36 -12.88
C GLU A 82 6.32 -6.58 -13.49
N GLY A 83 5.80 -7.08 -14.62
CA GLY A 83 6.48 -8.14 -15.37
C GLY A 83 6.53 -9.52 -14.70
N GLY A 84 5.83 -9.70 -13.57
CA GLY A 84 5.77 -10.96 -12.83
C GLY A 84 6.48 -10.91 -11.46
N VAL A 85 6.28 -11.94 -10.64
CA VAL A 85 6.65 -11.98 -9.21
C VAL A 85 8.17 -12.07 -8.94
N GLN A 86 8.99 -12.16 -9.97
CA GLN A 86 10.46 -12.07 -9.85
C GLN A 86 10.95 -10.62 -9.70
N GLY A 87 10.11 -9.66 -10.08
CA GLY A 87 10.35 -8.24 -9.93
C GLY A 87 9.90 -7.68 -8.57
N SER A 88 9.97 -6.36 -8.45
CA SER A 88 9.41 -5.65 -7.31
C SER A 88 7.91 -5.48 -7.48
N HIS A 89 7.16 -5.61 -6.40
CA HIS A 89 5.77 -5.17 -6.37
C HIS A 89 5.73 -3.66 -6.10
N PHE A 90 4.68 -3.01 -6.59
CA PHE A 90 4.59 -1.56 -6.59
C PHE A 90 3.32 -1.03 -5.91
N CYS A 91 2.28 -1.85 -5.78
CA CYS A 91 1.00 -1.51 -5.16
C CYS A 91 0.31 -2.74 -4.58
N THR A 92 -0.78 -2.51 -3.91
CA THR A 92 -1.70 -3.49 -3.34
C THR A 92 -3.01 -3.48 -4.11
N ALA A 93 -3.68 -4.63 -4.24
CA ALA A 93 -5.04 -4.73 -4.75
C ALA A 93 -5.85 -5.73 -3.93
N THR A 94 -7.18 -5.66 -4.04
CA THR A 94 -8.09 -6.53 -3.30
C THR A 94 -9.19 -7.03 -4.24
N VAL A 95 -9.48 -8.34 -4.19
CA VAL A 95 -10.58 -8.93 -4.97
C VAL A 95 -11.91 -8.39 -4.44
N VAL A 96 -12.71 -7.80 -5.34
CA VAL A 96 -14.05 -7.30 -5.04
C VAL A 96 -15.08 -8.26 -5.63
N GLN A 97 -16.12 -8.57 -4.86
CA GLN A 97 -17.24 -9.37 -5.36
C GLN A 97 -17.86 -8.70 -6.58
N SER A 98 -18.05 -9.48 -7.64
CA SER A 98 -18.57 -8.99 -8.90
C SER A 98 -19.33 -10.08 -9.67
N PRO A 99 -20.28 -9.72 -10.55
CA PRO A 99 -20.99 -10.72 -11.37
C PRO A 99 -20.04 -11.61 -12.20
N GLY A 100 -18.96 -11.03 -12.75
CA GLY A 100 -17.93 -11.73 -13.51
C GLY A 100 -16.91 -12.48 -12.66
N ARG A 101 -16.91 -12.29 -11.31
CA ARG A 101 -16.01 -12.94 -10.34
C ARG A 101 -14.51 -12.79 -10.66
N ASN A 102 -14.14 -11.74 -11.39
CA ASN A 102 -12.80 -11.53 -11.93
C ASN A 102 -12.26 -10.11 -11.70
N LEU A 103 -12.81 -9.38 -10.73
CA LEU A 103 -12.49 -7.97 -10.53
C LEU A 103 -11.66 -7.77 -9.26
N VAL A 104 -10.62 -6.92 -9.36
CA VAL A 104 -9.91 -6.36 -8.20
C VAL A 104 -10.04 -4.84 -8.19
N VAL A 105 -9.92 -4.25 -7.00
CA VAL A 105 -9.88 -2.81 -6.78
C VAL A 105 -8.52 -2.39 -6.27
N THR A 106 -8.03 -1.22 -6.71
CA THR A 106 -6.77 -0.61 -6.32
C THR A 106 -6.86 0.92 -6.46
N ALA A 107 -5.79 1.66 -6.17
CA ALA A 107 -5.69 3.08 -6.47
C ALA A 107 -5.43 3.32 -7.96
N GLY A 108 -5.97 4.39 -8.51
CA GLY A 108 -5.76 4.77 -9.91
C GLY A 108 -4.29 5.05 -10.22
N HIS A 109 -3.58 5.78 -9.34
CA HIS A 109 -2.15 6.07 -9.54
C HIS A 109 -1.26 4.82 -9.63
N CYS A 110 -1.74 3.65 -9.23
CA CYS A 110 -1.04 2.39 -9.42
C CYS A 110 -0.98 1.95 -10.87
N LEU A 111 -1.88 2.45 -11.72
CA LEU A 111 -2.10 1.98 -13.08
C LEU A 111 -1.84 3.05 -14.15
N LEU A 112 -1.35 4.25 -13.76
CA LEU A 112 -1.08 5.37 -14.67
C LEU A 112 -0.19 4.99 -15.87
N ALA A 113 -0.46 5.65 -17.01
CA ALA A 113 0.34 5.58 -18.22
C ALA A 113 1.84 5.82 -17.94
N GLY A 114 2.69 4.87 -18.31
CA GLY A 114 4.14 4.88 -18.02
C GLY A 114 4.57 4.02 -16.83
N LYS A 115 3.64 3.57 -16.00
CA LYS A 115 3.80 2.39 -15.15
C LYS A 115 3.35 1.15 -15.93
N PRO A 116 3.64 -0.07 -15.50
CA PRO A 116 3.28 -1.28 -16.26
C PRO A 116 1.75 -1.46 -16.29
N THR A 117 1.10 -0.60 -17.05
CA THR A 117 -0.34 -0.62 -17.28
C THR A 117 -0.69 -1.82 -18.15
N GLY A 118 -1.26 -2.83 -17.56
CA GLY A 118 -1.99 -3.88 -18.24
C GLY A 118 -1.18 -4.94 -19.00
N LYS A 119 -0.15 -4.59 -19.77
CA LYS A 119 0.64 -5.60 -20.49
C LYS A 119 1.86 -6.04 -19.69
N GLY A 120 1.72 -7.17 -18.98
CA GLY A 120 2.80 -7.78 -18.21
C GLY A 120 2.69 -7.60 -16.68
N ALA A 121 1.85 -6.70 -16.19
CA ALA A 121 1.56 -6.62 -14.77
C ALA A 121 0.70 -7.81 -14.32
N VAL A 122 0.96 -8.29 -13.11
CA VAL A 122 0.21 -9.40 -12.51
C VAL A 122 -0.20 -9.09 -11.08
N PHE A 123 -1.35 -9.60 -10.70
CA PHE A 123 -1.82 -9.62 -9.33
C PHE A 123 -1.45 -10.94 -8.67
N ALA A 124 -0.88 -10.90 -7.47
CA ALA A 124 -0.51 -12.07 -6.67
C ALA A 124 -1.23 -12.04 -5.32
N PRO A 125 -2.41 -12.66 -5.19
CA PRO A 125 -3.16 -12.71 -3.94
C PRO A 125 -2.40 -13.50 -2.88
N ALA A 126 -2.50 -13.07 -1.62
CA ALA A 126 -1.84 -13.66 -0.46
C ALA A 126 -0.32 -13.80 -0.61
N TYR A 127 0.32 -12.97 -1.42
CA TYR A 127 1.78 -12.98 -1.59
C TYR A 127 2.48 -12.85 -0.22
N THR A 128 3.44 -13.72 0.05
CA THR A 128 4.26 -13.62 1.26
C THR A 128 5.57 -14.38 1.12
N GLY A 129 6.67 -13.80 1.57
CA GLY A 129 7.99 -14.44 1.59
C GLY A 129 8.49 -14.92 0.23
N GLY A 130 8.03 -14.33 -0.88
CA GLY A 130 8.36 -14.78 -2.24
C GLY A 130 7.46 -15.89 -2.77
N THR A 131 6.41 -16.28 -2.04
CA THR A 131 5.45 -17.31 -2.46
C THR A 131 4.14 -16.70 -2.94
N THR A 132 3.49 -17.37 -3.88
CA THR A 132 2.19 -17.01 -4.46
C THR A 132 1.21 -18.17 -4.29
N PRO A 133 0.63 -18.36 -3.08
CA PRO A 133 -0.13 -19.56 -2.75
C PRO A 133 -1.37 -19.77 -3.65
N TYR A 134 -1.89 -18.70 -4.22
CA TYR A 134 -3.01 -18.72 -5.17
C TYR A 134 -2.59 -18.39 -6.61
N GLY A 135 -1.28 -18.52 -6.91
CA GLY A 135 -0.75 -18.20 -8.23
C GLY A 135 -0.69 -16.71 -8.53
N THR A 136 -0.61 -16.40 -9.82
CA THR A 136 -0.56 -15.03 -10.36
C THR A 136 -1.63 -14.87 -11.42
N TRP A 137 -2.22 -13.66 -11.48
CA TRP A 137 -3.35 -13.34 -12.32
C TRP A 137 -3.00 -12.19 -13.22
N LYS A 138 -3.20 -12.37 -14.53
CA LYS A 138 -2.88 -11.33 -15.53
C LYS A 138 -3.95 -10.26 -15.53
N ILE A 139 -3.52 -9.01 -15.68
CA ILE A 139 -4.41 -7.88 -15.92
C ILE A 139 -4.91 -7.96 -17.37
N GLU A 140 -6.21 -7.88 -17.56
CA GLU A 140 -6.88 -7.88 -18.87
C GLU A 140 -7.37 -6.50 -19.26
N GLU A 141 -8.03 -5.79 -18.33
CA GLU A 141 -8.57 -4.46 -18.59
C GLU A 141 -8.57 -3.61 -17.30
N VAL A 142 -8.39 -2.30 -17.48
CA VAL A 142 -8.36 -1.30 -16.40
C VAL A 142 -9.50 -0.32 -16.60
N PHE A 143 -10.18 0.02 -15.52
CA PHE A 143 -11.28 0.97 -15.49
C PHE A 143 -10.96 2.07 -14.48
N GLU A 144 -10.81 3.30 -14.97
CA GLU A 144 -10.54 4.51 -14.20
C GLU A 144 -11.58 5.58 -14.49
N ASP A 145 -11.74 6.52 -13.55
CA ASP A 145 -12.58 7.71 -13.76
C ASP A 145 -11.79 8.71 -14.61
N PRO A 146 -12.38 9.33 -15.64
CA PRO A 146 -11.70 10.34 -16.45
C PRO A 146 -11.15 11.53 -15.65
N ARG A 147 -11.76 11.88 -14.52
CA ARG A 147 -11.27 12.95 -13.64
C ARG A 147 -9.94 12.60 -12.99
N TRP A 148 -9.69 11.31 -12.75
CA TRP A 148 -8.39 10.82 -12.33
C TRP A 148 -7.43 10.71 -13.51
N ASP A 149 -7.79 9.98 -14.56
CA ASP A 149 -6.94 9.64 -15.72
C ASP A 149 -6.47 10.91 -16.49
N GLU A 150 -7.36 11.87 -16.71
CA GLU A 150 -7.09 13.10 -17.45
C GLU A 150 -6.72 14.30 -16.55
N GLY A 151 -7.24 14.34 -15.33
CA GLY A 151 -7.17 15.49 -14.42
C GLY A 151 -6.29 15.29 -13.19
N ALA A 152 -5.90 14.06 -12.87
CA ALA A 152 -5.20 13.69 -11.64
C ALA A 152 -5.88 14.26 -10.37
N ASP A 153 -7.22 14.18 -10.30
CA ASP A 153 -8.02 14.64 -9.17
C ASP A 153 -8.02 13.53 -8.10
N ASP A 154 -7.31 13.77 -7.01
CA ASP A 154 -7.09 12.80 -5.91
C ASP A 154 -8.40 12.28 -5.29
N ASP A 155 -9.51 12.99 -5.42
CA ASP A 155 -10.82 12.54 -4.95
C ASP A 155 -11.38 11.36 -5.77
N TYR A 156 -10.77 11.08 -6.93
CA TYR A 156 -11.16 10.00 -7.85
C TYR A 156 -10.05 8.97 -8.09
N ASP A 157 -9.01 8.96 -7.27
CA ASP A 157 -7.88 8.02 -7.36
C ASP A 157 -8.32 6.59 -7.01
N LEU A 158 -9.07 5.98 -7.91
CA LEU A 158 -9.65 4.65 -7.82
C LEU A 158 -9.61 3.96 -9.17
N ALA A 159 -9.22 2.68 -9.18
CA ALA A 159 -9.32 1.83 -10.35
C ALA A 159 -9.93 0.48 -10.02
N PHE A 160 -10.71 -0.05 -10.96
CA PHE A 160 -11.06 -1.46 -11.02
C PHE A 160 -10.26 -2.13 -12.13
N VAL A 161 -9.83 -3.37 -11.87
CA VAL A 161 -9.01 -4.14 -12.80
C VAL A 161 -9.65 -5.48 -13.03
N ARG A 162 -9.94 -5.79 -14.30
CA ARG A 162 -10.37 -7.12 -14.70
C ARG A 162 -9.16 -8.01 -14.88
N LEU A 163 -9.23 -9.18 -14.30
CA LEU A 163 -8.21 -10.21 -14.40
C LEU A 163 -8.64 -11.31 -15.37
N ALA A 164 -7.71 -11.79 -16.16
CA ALA A 164 -7.91 -12.99 -16.98
C ALA A 164 -8.09 -14.21 -16.07
N PRO A 165 -8.88 -15.20 -16.46
CA PRO A 165 -9.00 -16.47 -15.73
C PRO A 165 -7.64 -17.19 -15.66
N ASP A 166 -7.49 -18.07 -14.69
CA ASP A 166 -6.30 -18.91 -14.55
C ASP A 166 -6.21 -19.96 -15.68
N ALA A 167 -5.12 -20.72 -15.70
CA ALA A 167 -4.91 -21.76 -16.71
C ALA A 167 -5.98 -22.87 -16.70
N SER A 168 -6.78 -22.95 -15.64
CA SER A 168 -7.90 -23.89 -15.52
C SER A 168 -9.26 -23.25 -15.89
N GLY A 169 -9.26 -22.00 -16.31
CA GLY A 169 -10.47 -21.24 -16.66
C GLY A 169 -11.25 -20.73 -15.45
N ARG A 170 -10.68 -20.74 -14.22
CA ARG A 170 -11.36 -20.24 -13.02
C ARG A 170 -11.13 -18.75 -12.88
N ASN A 171 -12.11 -18.02 -12.38
CA ASN A 171 -11.97 -16.62 -12.01
C ASN A 171 -11.39 -16.47 -10.62
N ILE A 172 -10.75 -15.31 -10.34
CA ILE A 172 -10.02 -15.06 -9.10
C ILE A 172 -10.90 -15.22 -7.85
N GLU A 173 -12.12 -14.71 -7.87
CA GLU A 173 -13.05 -14.78 -6.75
C GLU A 173 -13.51 -16.22 -6.44
N ASP A 174 -13.52 -17.13 -7.44
CA ASP A 174 -13.78 -18.55 -7.23
C ASP A 174 -12.68 -19.24 -6.42
N VAL A 175 -11.48 -18.67 -6.44
CA VAL A 175 -10.28 -19.24 -5.83
C VAL A 175 -10.00 -18.64 -4.46
N THR A 176 -10.08 -17.32 -4.34
CA THR A 176 -9.70 -16.59 -3.12
C THR A 176 -10.89 -16.09 -2.30
N GLY A 177 -12.10 -16.03 -2.89
CA GLY A 177 -13.17 -15.18 -2.42
C GLY A 177 -12.91 -13.72 -2.75
N GLY A 178 -13.76 -12.83 -2.26
CA GLY A 178 -13.66 -11.39 -2.44
C GLY A 178 -14.51 -10.65 -1.42
N ALA A 179 -14.25 -9.36 -1.20
CA ALA A 179 -15.04 -8.50 -0.32
C ALA A 179 -16.14 -7.76 -1.11
N PRO A 180 -17.33 -7.59 -0.53
CA PRO A 180 -18.35 -6.74 -1.13
C PRO A 180 -17.91 -5.26 -1.06
N LEU A 181 -18.21 -4.52 -2.13
CA LEU A 181 -17.97 -3.07 -2.19
C LEU A 181 -19.15 -2.32 -1.54
N ASP A 182 -18.85 -1.26 -0.82
CA ASP A 182 -19.85 -0.31 -0.33
C ASP A 182 -19.61 1.08 -0.92
N THR A 183 -20.53 1.56 -1.69
CA THR A 183 -20.47 2.86 -2.39
C THR A 183 -21.46 3.88 -1.83
N THR A 184 -21.93 3.68 -0.60
CA THR A 184 -22.90 4.60 0.04
C THR A 184 -22.26 5.82 0.71
N GLY A 185 -20.94 5.97 0.56
CA GLY A 185 -20.19 7.08 1.15
C GLY A 185 -19.91 6.89 2.65
N ARG A 186 -19.83 5.64 3.13
CA ARG A 186 -19.43 5.33 4.50
C ARG A 186 -18.00 5.80 4.75
N ALA A 187 -17.75 6.34 5.94
CA ALA A 187 -16.44 6.76 6.41
C ALA A 187 -16.46 6.99 7.92
N GLY A 188 -15.28 7.13 8.53
CA GLY A 188 -15.16 7.40 9.97
C GLY A 188 -15.44 6.17 10.85
N GLU A 189 -15.26 4.97 10.31
CA GLU A 189 -15.51 3.70 10.98
C GLU A 189 -14.20 2.98 11.33
N GLN A 190 -14.29 1.93 12.16
CA GLN A 190 -13.16 1.03 12.35
C GLN A 190 -12.97 0.19 11.08
N VAL A 191 -11.73 0.20 10.57
CA VAL A 191 -11.33 -0.55 9.39
C VAL A 191 -10.10 -1.41 9.69
N THR A 192 -9.99 -2.51 8.97
CA THR A 192 -8.76 -3.31 8.87
C THR A 192 -8.19 -3.12 7.48
N VAL A 193 -6.92 -2.74 7.41
CA VAL A 193 -6.20 -2.48 6.16
C VAL A 193 -5.01 -3.42 6.07
N THR A 194 -4.87 -4.12 4.96
CA THR A 194 -3.70 -4.96 4.65
C THR A 194 -3.04 -4.43 3.38
N GLY A 195 -1.78 -4.04 3.48
CA GLY A 195 -1.00 -3.51 2.38
C GLY A 195 0.31 -4.26 2.18
N TYR A 196 0.90 -4.10 1.00
CA TYR A 196 2.16 -4.72 0.60
C TYR A 196 3.24 -3.65 0.42
N PRO A 197 4.03 -3.33 1.49
CA PRO A 197 5.15 -2.39 1.37
C PRO A 197 6.16 -2.85 0.33
N ALA A 198 6.57 -1.97 -0.58
CA ALA A 198 7.45 -2.30 -1.71
C ALA A 198 8.87 -2.74 -1.30
N ASP A 199 9.29 -2.39 -0.08
CA ASP A 199 10.60 -2.67 0.49
C ASP A 199 10.72 -4.08 1.10
N ARG A 200 9.60 -4.83 1.22
CA ARG A 200 9.59 -6.15 1.89
C ARG A 200 8.63 -7.13 1.22
N LYS A 201 8.84 -8.41 1.50
CA LYS A 201 8.07 -9.51 0.89
C LYS A 201 6.92 -10.02 1.76
N VAL A 202 6.54 -9.27 2.78
CA VAL A 202 5.45 -9.65 3.70
C VAL A 202 4.46 -8.49 3.82
N PRO A 203 3.15 -8.76 3.89
CA PRO A 203 2.16 -7.73 4.07
C PRO A 203 2.24 -7.09 5.45
N ARG A 204 1.75 -5.86 5.56
CA ARG A 204 1.47 -5.14 6.80
C ARG A 204 -0.04 -5.08 6.99
N THR A 205 -0.54 -5.44 8.17
CA THR A 205 -1.96 -5.32 8.52
C THR A 205 -2.12 -4.47 9.76
N CYS A 206 -3.10 -3.59 9.74
CA CYS A 206 -3.47 -2.77 10.89
C CYS A 206 -4.98 -2.58 10.97
N THR A 207 -5.48 -2.42 12.20
CA THR A 207 -6.87 -2.09 12.48
C THR A 207 -6.92 -0.82 13.30
N ALA A 208 -7.58 0.21 12.80
CA ALA A 208 -7.77 1.48 13.49
C ALA A 208 -9.12 2.11 13.11
N THR A 209 -9.52 3.17 13.81
CA THR A 209 -10.71 3.94 13.45
C THR A 209 -10.30 5.02 12.46
N ALA A 210 -10.87 4.96 11.26
CA ALA A 210 -10.72 6.02 10.27
C ALA A 210 -11.46 7.29 10.72
N VAL A 211 -11.00 8.44 10.25
CA VAL A 211 -11.60 9.75 10.51
C VAL A 211 -11.96 10.39 9.17
N ARG A 212 -13.21 10.80 9.00
CA ARG A 212 -13.60 11.60 7.82
C ARG A 212 -13.00 13.00 7.96
N GLU A 213 -12.19 13.42 7.00
CA GLU A 213 -11.57 14.76 6.98
C GLU A 213 -12.37 15.76 6.13
N THR A 214 -12.86 15.29 4.97
CA THR A 214 -13.67 16.07 4.04
C THR A 214 -14.86 15.21 3.56
N PRO A 215 -15.79 15.76 2.77
CA PRO A 215 -16.81 14.95 2.14
C PRO A 215 -16.29 13.80 1.28
N THR A 216 -15.11 13.97 0.68
CA THR A 216 -14.50 13.06 -0.30
C THR A 216 -13.29 12.30 0.24
N ARG A 217 -12.74 12.67 1.42
CA ARG A 217 -11.52 12.09 1.98
C ARG A 217 -11.72 11.61 3.41
N GLN A 218 -11.09 10.51 3.73
CA GLN A 218 -10.93 9.99 5.09
C GLN A 218 -9.47 9.62 5.37
N ARG A 219 -9.08 9.66 6.65
CA ARG A 219 -7.74 9.37 7.15
C ARG A 219 -7.74 8.17 8.09
N PHE A 220 -6.61 7.47 8.10
CA PHE A 220 -6.34 6.31 8.93
C PHE A 220 -4.90 6.42 9.47
N ASP A 221 -4.76 6.41 10.80
CA ASP A 221 -3.47 6.53 11.46
C ASP A 221 -2.99 5.14 11.88
N CYS A 222 -1.97 4.66 11.20
CA CYS A 222 -1.34 3.38 11.53
C CYS A 222 0.08 3.33 10.96
N ALA A 223 1.03 3.06 11.85
CA ALA A 223 2.44 3.05 11.48
C ALA A 223 2.79 1.99 10.44
N ASP A 224 3.77 2.31 9.62
CA ASP A 224 4.45 1.40 8.71
C ASP A 224 3.59 1.00 7.48
N PHE A 225 3.00 2.03 6.83
CA PHE A 225 2.33 1.92 5.53
C PHE A 225 3.05 2.74 4.45
N PRO A 226 4.31 2.38 4.09
CA PRO A 226 5.09 3.10 3.09
C PRO A 226 4.62 2.81 1.66
N SER A 227 5.39 3.32 0.68
CA SER A 227 5.18 3.05 -0.75
C SER A 227 4.94 1.55 -1.02
N GLY A 228 4.02 1.25 -1.93
CA GLY A 228 3.56 -0.11 -2.23
C GLY A 228 2.28 -0.50 -1.51
N THR A 229 1.94 0.16 -0.39
CA THR A 229 0.65 -0.06 0.28
C THR A 229 -0.52 0.65 -0.40
N SER A 230 -0.26 1.56 -1.34
CA SER A 230 -1.27 2.15 -2.23
C SER A 230 -2.19 1.10 -2.83
N GLY A 231 -3.49 1.36 -2.88
CA GLY A 231 -4.51 0.43 -3.37
C GLY A 231 -5.01 -0.56 -2.31
N SER A 232 -4.51 -0.52 -1.07
CA SER A 232 -5.04 -1.34 0.02
C SER A 232 -6.49 -1.01 0.30
N ALA A 233 -7.35 -2.02 0.35
CA ALA A 233 -8.75 -1.84 0.72
C ALA A 233 -8.90 -1.59 2.22
N TRP A 234 -9.76 -0.62 2.58
CA TRP A 234 -10.19 -0.36 3.94
C TRP A 234 -11.46 -1.15 4.20
N ILE A 235 -11.32 -2.25 4.92
CA ILE A 235 -12.40 -3.21 5.16
C ILE A 235 -13.03 -2.92 6.52
N ALA A 236 -14.30 -2.54 6.52
CA ALA A 236 -15.08 -2.30 7.71
C ALA A 236 -15.39 -3.61 8.46
N ARG A 237 -15.89 -3.51 9.70
CA ARG A 237 -16.19 -4.70 10.55
C ARG A 237 -17.19 -5.67 9.94
N ASP A 238 -18.07 -5.21 9.06
CA ASP A 238 -19.04 -6.03 8.34
C ASP A 238 -18.46 -6.70 7.08
N GLY A 239 -17.14 -6.57 6.86
CA GLY A 239 -16.42 -7.17 5.73
C GLY A 239 -16.51 -6.38 4.43
N ARG A 240 -17.14 -5.20 4.40
CA ARG A 240 -17.29 -4.38 3.20
C ARG A 240 -16.10 -3.45 2.99
N ILE A 241 -15.71 -3.26 1.75
CA ILE A 241 -14.73 -2.24 1.35
C ILE A 241 -15.41 -0.88 1.36
N ILE A 242 -14.94 0.05 2.19
CA ILE A 242 -15.46 1.42 2.32
C ILE A 242 -14.43 2.49 1.93
N GLY A 243 -13.22 2.10 1.54
CA GLY A 243 -12.15 3.00 1.13
C GLY A 243 -11.00 2.24 0.48
N ILE A 244 -10.14 2.98 -0.20
CA ILE A 244 -8.91 2.49 -0.84
C ILE A 244 -7.79 3.44 -0.49
N LEU A 245 -6.66 2.93 -0.02
CA LEU A 245 -5.48 3.73 0.31
C LEU A 245 -4.93 4.40 -0.94
N THR A 246 -5.00 5.73 -0.99
CA THR A 246 -4.56 6.53 -2.14
C THR A 246 -3.33 7.39 -1.85
N GLY A 247 -3.00 7.62 -0.58
CA GLY A 247 -1.84 8.43 -0.21
C GLY A 247 -1.64 8.50 1.29
N GLY A 248 -0.88 9.49 1.73
CA GLY A 248 -0.60 9.78 3.13
C GLY A 248 0.51 10.80 3.25
N ASP A 249 0.52 11.57 4.33
CA ASP A 249 1.56 12.58 4.59
C ASP A 249 2.87 11.94 5.06
N THR A 250 2.77 10.77 5.69
CA THR A 250 3.90 9.98 6.20
C THR A 250 3.56 8.50 6.13
N ASP A 251 4.52 7.62 6.39
CA ASP A 251 4.29 6.16 6.47
C ASP A 251 3.36 5.75 7.63
N ASP A 252 3.05 6.67 8.53
CA ASP A 252 2.18 6.46 9.69
C ASP A 252 0.76 7.03 9.51
N VAL A 253 0.53 7.78 8.43
CA VAL A 253 -0.74 8.45 8.12
C VAL A 253 -1.14 8.13 6.70
N SER A 254 -2.23 7.42 6.53
CA SER A 254 -2.76 7.07 5.22
C SER A 254 -4.10 7.76 4.96
N THR A 255 -4.35 8.10 3.71
CA THR A 255 -5.61 8.68 3.25
C THR A 255 -6.30 7.76 2.25
N SER A 256 -7.61 7.88 2.18
CA SER A 256 -8.47 7.16 1.24
C SER A 256 -9.52 8.10 0.70
N THR A 257 -9.87 7.95 -0.56
CA THR A 257 -11.10 8.53 -1.10
C THR A 257 -12.32 7.87 -0.47
N VAL A 258 -13.40 8.62 -0.25
CA VAL A 258 -14.68 8.11 0.23
C VAL A 258 -15.46 7.54 -0.95
N LEU A 259 -15.77 6.24 -0.92
CA LEU A 259 -16.43 5.55 -2.03
C LEU A 259 -17.92 5.92 -2.08
N GLY A 260 -18.28 6.81 -3.01
CA GLY A 260 -19.65 7.29 -3.24
C GLY A 260 -20.16 6.94 -4.65
N ASP A 261 -21.05 7.77 -5.19
CA ASP A 261 -21.70 7.57 -6.49
C ASP A 261 -20.72 7.39 -7.65
N TYR A 262 -19.56 8.06 -7.60
CA TYR A 262 -18.54 7.90 -8.62
C TYR A 262 -17.98 6.45 -8.64
N ALA A 263 -17.75 5.89 -7.45
CA ALA A 263 -17.26 4.53 -7.32
C ALA A 263 -18.33 3.51 -7.75
N ALA A 264 -19.60 3.78 -7.45
CA ALA A 264 -20.73 2.98 -7.95
C ALA A 264 -20.79 2.99 -9.48
N THR A 265 -20.65 4.17 -10.08
CA THR A 265 -20.65 4.34 -11.55
C THR A 265 -19.48 3.60 -12.20
N LEU A 266 -18.28 3.74 -11.64
CA LEU A 266 -17.08 3.07 -12.13
C LEU A 266 -17.18 1.55 -11.99
N TYR A 267 -17.68 1.06 -10.86
CA TYR A 267 -17.94 -0.36 -10.64
C TYR A 267 -18.97 -0.92 -11.62
N ALA A 268 -20.07 -0.19 -11.86
CA ALA A 268 -21.06 -0.58 -12.86
C ALA A 268 -20.45 -0.68 -14.27
N LYS A 269 -19.59 0.27 -14.66
CA LYS A 269 -18.86 0.22 -15.91
C LYS A 269 -17.94 -1.01 -15.99
N ALA A 270 -17.18 -1.30 -14.93
CA ALA A 270 -16.26 -2.43 -14.88
C ALA A 270 -16.98 -3.79 -14.93
N THR A 271 -18.21 -3.85 -14.43
CA THR A 271 -19.01 -5.10 -14.42
C THR A 271 -19.89 -5.28 -15.66
N ALA A 272 -20.22 -4.21 -16.39
CA ALA A 272 -21.09 -4.27 -17.58
C ALA A 272 -20.42 -4.96 -18.80
N THR A 273 -19.11 -4.97 -18.89
CA THR A 273 -18.34 -5.43 -20.05
C THR A 273 -17.83 -6.87 -19.91
N GLY A 274 -18.33 -7.64 -18.96
CA GLY A 274 -17.85 -8.99 -18.60
C GLY A 274 -18.94 -10.07 -18.60
N GLY A 275 -19.89 -10.00 -19.53
CA GLY A 275 -20.89 -11.04 -19.76
C GLY A 275 -20.60 -11.82 -21.03
#